data_8f79f3c46ee816ae947ff93d73314fef
#
_entry.id   8f79f3c46ee816ae947ff93d73314fef
#
_cell.length_a   1.000
_cell.length_b   1.000
_cell.length_c   1.000
_cell.angle_alpha   90.00
_cell.angle_beta   90.00
_cell.angle_gamma   90.00
#
_symmetry.space_group_name_H-M   'P 1'
#
loop_
_entity.id
_entity.type
_entity.pdbx_description
1 polymer ?
#
loop_
_entity_poly.entity_id
_entity_poly.type
_entity_poly.pdbx_seq_one_letter_code
_entity_poly.pdbx_strand_id
1 'polypeptide(L)'
;MNKELIIERIGNTMTLKICLTVVITLLVVVIIAVFFTGNFFYNLAINPNASKKMIFSNDGLSHHELTKEEEWLEKESKFEEVFITSFDNLKLHGYQVLNKDTHKWAVTVHGYMADAFSLSTKALHYYNIGYNVLAMDLRGHGKSKGNYIGMGYHDAKDLIEWLKYIISKDEEAIITVAAPIDTP
;
A
#
# COMPACT_ATOMS: atom_id res chain seq x y z
N MET A 1 -71.45 10.41 -2.31
CA MET A 1 -69.97 10.48 -2.66
C MET A 1 -69.89 10.10 -4.13
N ASN A 2 -69.41 10.98 -4.97
CA ASN A 2 -69.45 10.88 -6.44
C ASN A 2 -68.52 9.74 -6.92
N LYS A 3 -69.00 8.85 -7.76
CA LYS A 3 -68.27 7.67 -8.26
C LYS A 3 -67.02 8.05 -9.03
N GLU A 4 -67.01 9.17 -9.70
CA GLU A 4 -65.86 9.73 -10.42
C GLU A 4 -64.75 10.13 -9.47
N LEU A 5 -65.02 10.76 -8.34
CA LEU A 5 -64.05 11.14 -7.32
C LEU A 5 -63.32 9.92 -6.70
N ILE A 6 -64.04 8.80 -6.58
CA ILE A 6 -63.46 7.54 -6.05
C ILE A 6 -62.49 6.94 -7.09
N ILE A 7 -62.87 6.92 -8.36
CA ILE A 7 -62.04 6.40 -9.47
C ILE A 7 -60.76 7.23 -9.63
N GLU A 8 -60.89 8.54 -9.58
CA GLU A 8 -59.75 9.45 -9.63
C GLU A 8 -58.76 9.26 -8.45
N ARG A 9 -59.28 9.11 -7.24
CA ARG A 9 -58.47 8.84 -6.04
C ARG A 9 -57.73 7.50 -6.12
N ILE A 10 -58.39 6.47 -6.65
CA ILE A 10 -57.77 5.15 -6.84
C ILE A 10 -56.66 5.24 -7.91
N GLY A 11 -56.93 5.94 -9.02
CA GLY A 11 -55.94 6.16 -10.07
C GLY A 11 -54.69 6.89 -9.56
N ASN A 12 -54.85 7.98 -8.83
CA ASN A 12 -53.76 8.76 -8.26
C ASN A 12 -52.97 7.95 -7.23
N THR A 13 -53.62 7.12 -6.40
CA THR A 13 -52.88 6.26 -5.44
C THR A 13 -52.14 5.12 -6.14
N MET A 14 -52.64 4.55 -7.21
CA MET A 14 -51.92 3.56 -8.03
C MET A 14 -50.72 4.17 -8.73
N THR A 15 -50.87 5.32 -9.34
CA THR A 15 -49.80 6.04 -10.00
C THR A 15 -48.67 6.38 -9.02
N LEU A 16 -49.05 6.89 -7.82
CA LEU A 16 -48.06 7.19 -6.77
C LEU A 16 -47.30 5.93 -6.33
N LYS A 17 -47.98 4.80 -6.13
CA LYS A 17 -47.32 3.53 -5.78
C LYS A 17 -46.37 3.06 -6.86
N ILE A 18 -46.77 3.16 -8.14
CA ILE A 18 -45.87 2.78 -9.25
C ILE A 18 -44.66 3.68 -9.29
N CYS A 19 -44.82 5.00 -9.21
CA CYS A 19 -43.71 5.93 -9.17
C CYS A 19 -42.77 5.65 -8.00
N LEU A 20 -43.31 5.41 -6.80
CA LEU A 20 -42.49 5.08 -5.62
C LEU A 20 -41.73 3.75 -5.82
N THR A 21 -42.36 2.72 -6.37
CA THR A 21 -41.72 1.45 -6.66
C THR A 21 -40.55 1.64 -7.66
N VAL A 22 -40.77 2.40 -8.74
CA VAL A 22 -39.76 2.70 -9.73
C VAL A 22 -38.56 3.43 -9.08
N VAL A 23 -38.83 4.45 -8.26
CA VAL A 23 -37.76 5.20 -7.55
C VAL A 23 -36.99 4.28 -6.62
N ILE A 24 -37.64 3.46 -5.82
CA ILE A 24 -36.99 2.50 -4.93
C ILE A 24 -36.16 1.51 -5.72
N THR A 25 -36.66 0.97 -6.82
CA THR A 25 -35.89 0.04 -7.67
C THR A 25 -34.65 0.70 -8.25
N LEU A 26 -34.75 1.94 -8.74
CA LEU A 26 -33.61 2.69 -9.24
C LEU A 26 -32.56 2.93 -8.15
N LEU A 27 -33.00 3.29 -6.94
CA LEU A 27 -32.08 3.48 -5.80
C LEU A 27 -31.35 2.18 -5.46
N VAL A 28 -32.04 1.04 -5.44
CA VAL A 28 -31.41 -0.27 -5.19
C VAL A 28 -30.39 -0.60 -6.28
N VAL A 29 -30.69 -0.37 -7.54
CA VAL A 29 -29.76 -0.58 -8.66
C VAL A 29 -28.51 0.30 -8.51
N VAL A 30 -28.68 1.56 -8.15
CA VAL A 30 -27.55 2.48 -7.92
C VAL A 30 -26.68 1.99 -6.75
N ILE A 31 -27.29 1.59 -5.63
CA ILE A 31 -26.53 1.06 -4.48
C ILE A 31 -25.72 -0.18 -4.87
N ILE A 32 -26.32 -1.10 -5.61
CA ILE A 32 -25.64 -2.29 -6.12
C ILE A 32 -24.47 -1.90 -7.04
N ALA A 33 -24.70 -0.99 -7.97
CA ALA A 33 -23.65 -0.51 -8.89
C ALA A 33 -22.47 0.12 -8.12
N VAL A 34 -22.75 0.98 -7.14
CA VAL A 34 -21.73 1.61 -6.30
C VAL A 34 -20.94 0.56 -5.50
N PHE A 35 -21.61 -0.43 -4.95
CA PHE A 35 -20.94 -1.52 -4.22
C PHE A 35 -19.99 -2.32 -5.11
N PHE A 36 -20.43 -2.75 -6.29
CA PHE A 36 -19.56 -3.51 -7.21
C PHE A 36 -18.41 -2.66 -7.75
N THR A 37 -18.69 -1.41 -8.10
CA THR A 37 -17.65 -0.47 -8.59
C THR A 37 -16.62 -0.19 -7.48
N GLY A 38 -17.07 0.08 -6.26
CA GLY A 38 -16.18 0.30 -5.12
C GLY A 38 -15.31 -0.92 -4.81
N ASN A 39 -15.90 -2.12 -4.81
CA ASN A 39 -15.15 -3.36 -4.61
C ASN A 39 -14.15 -3.63 -5.74
N PHE A 40 -14.51 -3.33 -6.98
CA PHE A 40 -13.60 -3.43 -8.12
C PHE A 40 -12.36 -2.52 -7.93
N PHE A 41 -12.55 -1.24 -7.64
CA PHE A 41 -11.44 -0.30 -7.44
C PHE A 41 -10.64 -0.60 -6.18
N TYR A 42 -11.27 -1.06 -5.09
CA TYR A 42 -10.56 -1.53 -3.91
C TYR A 42 -9.60 -2.67 -4.25
N ASN A 43 -10.07 -3.70 -4.97
CA ASN A 43 -9.20 -4.80 -5.38
C ASN A 43 -8.13 -4.36 -6.38
N LEU A 44 -8.45 -3.41 -7.25
CA LEU A 44 -7.51 -2.91 -8.24
C LEU A 44 -6.35 -2.12 -7.60
N ALA A 45 -6.63 -1.25 -6.62
CA ALA A 45 -5.66 -0.31 -6.08
C ALA A 45 -5.15 -0.66 -4.66
N ILE A 46 -6.01 -1.15 -3.79
CA ILE A 46 -5.74 -1.21 -2.35
C ILE A 46 -5.40 -2.61 -1.86
N ASN A 47 -6.07 -3.64 -2.39
CA ASN A 47 -5.88 -5.02 -1.93
C ASN A 47 -4.54 -5.58 -2.44
N PRO A 48 -3.53 -5.86 -1.57
CA PRO A 48 -2.23 -6.37 -2.00
C PRO A 48 -2.31 -7.78 -2.63
N ASN A 49 -3.31 -8.57 -2.25
CA ASN A 49 -3.46 -9.96 -2.70
C ASN A 49 -4.26 -10.10 -4.02
N ALA A 50 -4.85 -9.02 -4.53
CA ALA A 50 -5.58 -9.06 -5.79
C ALA A 50 -4.63 -9.00 -6.99
N SER A 51 -5.01 -9.69 -8.08
CA SER A 51 -4.24 -9.63 -9.32
C SER A 51 -4.21 -8.22 -9.90
N LYS A 52 -3.01 -7.70 -10.11
CA LYS A 52 -2.75 -6.38 -10.68
C LYS A 52 -2.47 -6.42 -12.20
N LYS A 53 -2.73 -7.54 -12.86
CA LYS A 53 -2.48 -7.73 -14.30
C LYS A 53 -3.15 -6.68 -15.19
N MET A 54 -4.20 -6.03 -14.71
CA MET A 54 -4.89 -4.96 -15.46
C MET A 54 -4.13 -3.63 -15.42
N ILE A 55 -3.33 -3.38 -14.37
CA ILE A 55 -2.54 -2.15 -14.23
C ILE A 55 -1.14 -2.35 -14.79
N PHE A 56 -0.55 -3.50 -14.52
CA PHE A 56 0.80 -3.85 -14.96
C PHE A 56 0.69 -4.92 -16.04
N SER A 57 1.13 -4.62 -17.26
CA SER A 57 1.27 -5.61 -18.32
C SER A 57 2.16 -6.76 -17.85
N ASN A 58 1.92 -7.96 -18.35
CA ASN A 58 2.57 -9.21 -17.93
C ASN A 58 4.12 -9.20 -18.01
N ASP A 59 4.72 -8.19 -18.60
CA ASP A 59 6.18 -8.10 -18.81
C ASP A 59 6.99 -7.78 -17.54
N GLY A 60 6.32 -7.41 -16.43
CA GLY A 60 6.97 -7.13 -15.13
C GLY A 60 7.16 -8.35 -14.22
N LEU A 61 6.63 -9.53 -14.57
CA LEU A 61 6.74 -10.77 -13.79
C LEU A 61 7.56 -11.87 -14.50
N SER A 62 8.17 -11.57 -15.64
CA SER A 62 9.17 -12.45 -16.25
C SER A 62 10.40 -12.51 -15.32
N HIS A 63 11.03 -13.66 -15.22
CA HIS A 63 12.29 -13.89 -14.52
C HIS A 63 13.26 -12.71 -14.76
N HIS A 64 13.21 -11.73 -13.86
CA HIS A 64 14.13 -10.61 -13.87
C HIS A 64 15.46 -11.18 -13.36
N GLU A 65 16.50 -11.17 -14.20
CA GLU A 65 17.86 -11.39 -13.69
C GLU A 65 18.14 -10.27 -12.70
N LEU A 66 18.57 -10.64 -11.49
CA LEU A 66 18.91 -9.66 -10.46
C LEU A 66 19.90 -8.65 -11.01
N THR A 67 19.66 -7.39 -10.77
CA THR A 67 20.68 -6.35 -11.03
C THR A 67 21.87 -6.59 -10.12
N LYS A 68 23.03 -6.01 -10.45
CA LYS A 68 24.23 -6.12 -9.61
C LYS A 68 24.00 -5.61 -8.19
N GLU A 69 23.17 -4.60 -8.05
CA GLU A 69 22.81 -3.98 -6.77
C GLU A 69 21.85 -4.86 -5.95
N GLU A 70 20.91 -5.54 -6.60
CA GLU A 70 20.06 -6.55 -5.97
C GLU A 70 20.87 -7.77 -5.55
N GLU A 71 21.79 -8.21 -6.40
CA GLU A 71 22.72 -9.30 -6.10
C GLU A 71 23.64 -8.94 -4.92
N TRP A 72 24.14 -7.71 -4.87
CA TRP A 72 24.90 -7.21 -3.72
C TRP A 72 24.05 -7.28 -2.46
N LEU A 73 22.83 -6.74 -2.47
CA LEU A 73 21.96 -6.75 -1.30
C LEU A 73 21.65 -8.18 -0.85
N GLU A 74 21.35 -9.09 -1.77
CA GLU A 74 20.96 -10.46 -1.48
C GLU A 74 22.13 -11.33 -1.01
N LYS A 75 23.32 -11.21 -1.63
CA LYS A 75 24.41 -12.17 -1.46
C LYS A 75 25.64 -11.60 -0.73
N GLU A 76 25.94 -10.32 -0.90
CA GLU A 76 27.21 -9.73 -0.44
C GLU A 76 27.06 -8.86 0.79
N SER A 77 25.94 -8.16 0.95
CA SER A 77 25.73 -7.15 1.99
C SER A 77 25.72 -7.73 3.41
N LYS A 78 25.50 -9.04 3.56
CA LYS A 78 25.30 -9.72 4.86
C LYS A 78 24.18 -9.05 5.67
N PHE A 79 23.09 -8.71 4.99
CA PHE A 79 21.94 -8.11 5.64
C PHE A 79 21.39 -8.99 6.76
N GLU A 80 20.76 -8.36 7.73
CA GLU A 80 19.92 -9.01 8.72
C GLU A 80 18.46 -8.71 8.43
N GLU A 81 17.61 -9.73 8.41
CA GLU A 81 16.15 -9.53 8.39
C GLU A 81 15.70 -9.01 9.74
N VAL A 82 15.03 -7.88 9.75
CA VAL A 82 14.51 -7.27 10.97
C VAL A 82 12.99 -7.13 10.90
N PHE A 83 12.37 -7.30 12.04
CA PHE A 83 10.93 -7.20 12.16
C PHE A 83 10.58 -6.24 13.29
N ILE A 84 9.62 -5.37 13.04
CA ILE A 84 9.04 -4.50 14.06
C ILE A 84 7.53 -4.67 14.12
N THR A 85 6.91 -4.12 15.14
CA THR A 85 5.45 -4.02 15.25
C THR A 85 5.02 -2.60 14.88
N SER A 86 4.07 -2.47 13.96
CA SER A 86 3.49 -1.19 13.57
C SER A 86 2.63 -0.59 14.68
N PHE A 87 2.21 0.67 14.50
CA PHE A 87 1.32 1.37 15.43
C PHE A 87 -0.05 0.67 15.63
N ASP A 88 -0.47 -0.18 14.70
CA ASP A 88 -1.73 -0.93 14.70
C ASP A 88 -1.52 -2.46 14.75
N ASN A 89 -0.39 -2.90 15.33
CA ASN A 89 -0.03 -4.29 15.59
C ASN A 89 0.23 -5.19 14.37
N LEU A 90 0.58 -4.62 13.21
CA LEU A 90 1.07 -5.40 12.09
C LEU A 90 2.54 -5.76 12.29
N LYS A 91 2.95 -6.95 11.86
CA LYS A 91 4.36 -7.33 11.77
C LYS A 91 4.94 -6.75 10.48
N LEU A 92 5.80 -5.77 10.60
CA LEU A 92 6.53 -5.15 9.49
C LEU A 92 7.92 -5.77 9.37
N HIS A 93 8.43 -5.82 8.15
CA HIS A 93 9.68 -6.41 7.77
C HIS A 93 10.61 -5.39 7.11
N GLY A 94 11.91 -5.59 7.26
CA GLY A 94 12.95 -4.83 6.56
C GLY A 94 14.28 -5.58 6.56
N TYR A 95 15.20 -5.10 5.75
CA TYR A 95 16.58 -5.57 5.66
C TYR A 95 17.50 -4.51 6.25
N GLN A 96 18.35 -4.91 7.19
CA GLN A 96 19.34 -4.03 7.81
C GLN A 96 20.73 -4.42 7.35
N VAL A 97 21.50 -3.45 6.89
CA VAL A 97 22.92 -3.62 6.56
C VAL A 97 23.71 -2.63 7.40
N LEU A 98 24.54 -3.14 8.30
CA LEU A 98 25.37 -2.30 9.16
C LEU A 98 26.71 -2.00 8.52
N ASN A 99 27.10 -0.75 8.57
CA ASN A 99 28.44 -0.28 8.24
C ASN A 99 29.26 -0.08 9.54
N LYS A 100 30.57 -0.05 9.42
CA LYS A 100 31.44 0.07 10.59
C LYS A 100 31.56 1.54 11.03
N ASP A 101 31.58 1.72 12.35
CA ASP A 101 31.95 2.98 13.01
C ASP A 101 31.18 4.22 12.52
N THR A 102 29.84 4.09 12.35
CA THR A 102 29.01 5.19 11.89
C THR A 102 27.65 5.23 12.62
N HIS A 103 27.20 6.46 12.93
CA HIS A 103 25.86 6.76 13.41
C HIS A 103 24.93 7.29 12.28
N LYS A 104 25.40 7.25 11.03
CA LYS A 104 24.59 7.67 9.89
C LYS A 104 23.71 6.50 9.42
N TRP A 105 22.44 6.76 9.27
CA TRP A 105 21.46 5.78 8.81
C TRP A 105 20.72 6.28 7.58
N ALA A 106 20.56 5.41 6.59
CA ALA A 106 19.70 5.63 5.44
C ALA A 106 18.53 4.64 5.49
N VAL A 107 17.30 5.16 5.57
CA VAL A 107 16.07 4.38 5.46
C VAL A 107 15.58 4.48 4.02
N THR A 108 15.54 3.34 3.29
CA THR A 108 14.99 3.31 1.93
C THR A 108 13.54 2.87 1.98
N VAL A 109 12.67 3.69 1.38
CA VAL A 109 11.21 3.50 1.35
C VAL A 109 10.78 3.32 -0.09
N HIS A 110 10.33 2.12 -0.46
CA HIS A 110 9.95 1.81 -1.84
C HIS A 110 8.60 2.42 -2.25
N GLY A 111 8.31 2.41 -3.55
CA GLY A 111 7.05 2.89 -4.11
C GLY A 111 5.93 1.85 -4.12
N TYR A 112 4.80 2.23 -4.70
CA TYR A 112 3.64 1.36 -4.88
C TYR A 112 4.00 0.10 -5.68
N MET A 113 3.54 -1.07 -5.21
CA MET A 113 3.78 -2.39 -5.83
C MET A 113 5.25 -2.82 -5.96
N ALA A 114 6.15 -2.18 -5.25
CA ALA A 114 7.55 -2.56 -5.14
C ALA A 114 7.81 -3.27 -3.79
N ASP A 115 9.07 -3.54 -3.48
CA ASP A 115 9.55 -4.09 -2.22
C ASP A 115 10.88 -3.45 -1.82
N ALA A 116 11.45 -3.89 -0.71
CA ALA A 116 12.72 -3.37 -0.21
C ALA A 116 13.88 -3.55 -1.22
N PHE A 117 13.88 -4.62 -2.03
CA PHE A 117 14.92 -4.86 -3.03
C PHE A 117 14.87 -3.90 -4.20
N SER A 118 13.71 -3.35 -4.53
CA SER A 118 13.56 -2.38 -5.63
C SER A 118 14.40 -1.11 -5.48
N LEU A 119 14.90 -0.84 -4.26
CA LEU A 119 15.78 0.29 -3.96
C LEU A 119 17.22 -0.14 -3.63
N SER A 120 17.64 -1.33 -4.03
CA SER A 120 19.00 -1.85 -3.82
C SER A 120 20.09 -0.91 -4.33
N THR A 121 19.88 -0.23 -5.46
CA THR A 121 20.79 0.79 -5.99
C THR A 121 21.01 1.94 -5.00
N LYS A 122 19.92 2.44 -4.36
CA LYS A 122 20.03 3.48 -3.34
C LYS A 122 20.65 2.92 -2.06
N ALA A 123 20.29 1.70 -1.66
CA ALA A 123 20.87 1.02 -0.51
C ALA A 123 22.39 0.88 -0.66
N LEU A 124 22.87 0.37 -1.79
CA LEU A 124 24.30 0.25 -2.09
C LEU A 124 25.01 1.60 -2.11
N HIS A 125 24.39 2.62 -2.73
CA HIS A 125 24.97 3.96 -2.75
C HIS A 125 25.19 4.51 -1.34
N TYR A 126 24.18 4.47 -0.47
CA TYR A 126 24.32 4.95 0.92
C TYR A 126 25.32 4.13 1.72
N TYR A 127 25.33 2.80 1.54
CA TYR A 127 26.31 1.93 2.18
C TYR A 127 27.75 2.32 1.78
N ASN A 128 28.01 2.55 0.50
CA ASN A 128 29.32 2.91 -0.02
C ASN A 128 29.83 4.27 0.48
N ILE A 129 28.93 5.20 0.83
CA ILE A 129 29.30 6.49 1.42
C ILE A 129 29.26 6.47 2.96
N GLY A 130 29.25 5.27 3.56
CA GLY A 130 29.45 5.07 4.99
C GLY A 130 28.21 5.15 5.87
N TYR A 131 27.03 4.85 5.34
CA TYR A 131 25.79 4.76 6.12
C TYR A 131 25.47 3.31 6.50
N ASN A 132 24.86 3.11 7.66
CA ASN A 132 24.02 1.96 7.92
C ASN A 132 22.76 2.09 7.03
N VAL A 133 22.25 0.99 6.53
CA VAL A 133 21.05 0.99 5.66
C VAL A 133 19.95 0.18 6.29
N LEU A 134 18.73 0.71 6.27
CA LEU A 134 17.49 -0.01 6.57
C LEU A 134 16.57 0.07 5.34
N ALA A 135 16.43 -1.04 4.62
CA ALA A 135 15.51 -1.17 3.49
C ALA A 135 14.21 -1.80 4.01
N MET A 136 13.15 -1.00 4.11
CA MET A 136 11.89 -1.44 4.70
C MET A 136 10.89 -1.91 3.63
N ASP A 137 10.14 -2.97 3.93
CA ASP A 137 8.93 -3.33 3.20
C ASP A 137 7.75 -2.56 3.77
N LEU A 138 7.06 -1.78 2.95
CA LEU A 138 5.81 -1.12 3.33
C LEU A 138 4.72 -2.14 3.67
N ARG A 139 3.73 -1.74 4.45
CA ARG A 139 2.58 -2.60 4.77
C ARG A 139 1.91 -3.16 3.50
N GLY A 140 1.59 -4.45 3.52
CA GLY A 140 1.02 -5.13 2.36
C GLY A 140 1.98 -5.40 1.21
N HIS A 141 3.30 -5.16 1.39
CA HIS A 141 4.34 -5.44 0.41
C HIS A 141 5.41 -6.35 0.99
N GLY A 142 6.18 -7.00 0.11
CA GLY A 142 7.28 -7.87 0.48
C GLY A 142 6.89 -8.88 1.56
N LYS A 143 7.65 -8.93 2.65
CA LYS A 143 7.38 -9.78 3.81
C LYS A 143 6.57 -9.09 4.92
N SER A 144 6.28 -7.80 4.79
CA SER A 144 5.43 -7.06 5.73
C SER A 144 3.98 -7.54 5.68
N LYS A 145 3.35 -7.63 6.84
CA LYS A 145 1.92 -7.96 6.93
C LYS A 145 1.06 -6.74 6.57
N GLY A 146 -0.18 -7.02 6.21
CA GLY A 146 -1.19 -6.03 5.87
C GLY A 146 -2.14 -6.58 4.83
N ASN A 147 -3.42 -6.24 4.94
CA ASN A 147 -4.47 -6.61 4.00
C ASN A 147 -4.89 -5.44 3.09
N TYR A 148 -4.16 -4.34 3.16
CA TYR A 148 -4.33 -3.16 2.31
C TYR A 148 -2.99 -2.43 2.14
N ILE A 149 -2.85 -1.72 1.02
CA ILE A 149 -1.72 -0.85 0.72
C ILE A 149 -1.96 0.50 1.40
N GLY A 150 -0.96 1.00 2.15
CA GLY A 150 -1.10 2.15 3.04
C GLY A 150 -1.33 3.51 2.36
N MET A 151 -1.00 3.63 1.07
CA MET A 151 -1.17 4.84 0.25
C MET A 151 -0.61 6.11 0.91
N GLY A 152 0.49 5.98 1.65
CA GLY A 152 1.20 7.07 2.30
C GLY A 152 0.79 7.36 3.74
N TYR A 153 -0.50 7.40 4.07
CA TYR A 153 -0.94 7.82 5.42
C TYR A 153 -0.52 6.85 6.54
N HIS A 154 -0.77 5.56 6.37
CA HIS A 154 -0.35 4.55 7.33
C HIS A 154 1.15 4.24 7.21
N ASP A 155 1.69 4.32 6.00
CA ASP A 155 3.12 4.12 5.74
C ASP A 155 3.98 5.16 6.47
N ALA A 156 3.52 6.41 6.58
CA ALA A 156 4.18 7.45 7.37
C ALA A 156 4.22 7.10 8.87
N LYS A 157 3.15 6.51 9.41
CA LYS A 157 3.13 6.05 10.81
C LYS A 157 4.05 4.85 11.02
N ASP A 158 4.10 3.93 10.07
CA ASP A 158 5.01 2.78 10.11
C ASP A 158 6.47 3.24 10.02
N LEU A 159 6.75 4.25 9.20
CA LEU A 159 8.08 4.86 9.14
C LEU A 159 8.51 5.40 10.51
N ILE A 160 7.60 6.05 11.26
CA ILE A 160 7.90 6.51 12.61
C ILE A 160 8.31 5.35 13.53
N GLU A 161 7.66 4.18 13.43
CA GLU A 161 8.05 3.01 14.22
C GLU A 161 9.44 2.48 13.80
N TRP A 162 9.78 2.52 12.52
CA TRP A 162 11.11 2.21 12.04
C TRP A 162 12.17 3.20 12.53
N LEU A 163 11.86 4.48 12.57
CA LEU A 163 12.78 5.50 13.14
C LEU A 163 13.01 5.26 14.65
N LYS A 164 11.95 4.92 15.39
CA LYS A 164 12.09 4.54 16.81
C LYS A 164 12.95 3.29 16.98
N TYR A 165 12.81 2.30 16.11
CA TYR A 165 13.65 1.12 16.09
C TYR A 165 15.13 1.50 15.92
N ILE A 166 15.48 2.34 14.95
CA ILE A 166 16.85 2.80 14.74
C ILE A 166 17.37 3.52 15.99
N ILE A 167 16.64 4.49 16.53
CA ILE A 167 17.03 5.25 17.72
C ILE A 167 17.22 4.33 18.93
N SER A 168 16.45 3.27 19.06
CA SER A 168 16.63 2.28 20.13
C SER A 168 17.91 1.45 20.01
N LYS A 169 18.51 1.38 18.82
CA LYS A 169 19.77 0.70 18.54
C LYS A 169 20.97 1.63 18.59
N ASP A 170 20.74 2.89 18.23
CA ASP A 170 21.76 3.92 18.09
C ASP A 170 21.15 5.28 18.49
N GLU A 171 21.39 5.70 19.74
CA GLU A 171 20.83 6.94 20.30
C GLU A 171 21.41 8.20 19.62
N GLU A 172 22.57 8.08 18.96
CA GLU A 172 23.23 9.16 18.23
C GLU A 172 22.91 9.15 16.71
N ALA A 173 21.94 8.33 16.28
CA ALA A 173 21.61 8.13 14.88
C ALA A 173 21.26 9.43 14.15
N ILE A 174 21.94 9.68 13.04
CA ILE A 174 21.62 10.73 12.06
C ILE A 174 20.92 10.04 10.89
N ILE A 175 19.60 10.26 10.74
CA ILE A 175 18.78 9.49 9.83
C ILE A 175 18.43 10.29 8.58
N THR A 176 18.67 9.69 7.42
CA THR A 176 18.23 10.16 6.10
C THR A 176 17.17 9.19 5.56
N VAL A 177 16.08 9.71 5.03
CA VAL A 177 15.03 8.91 4.37
C VAL A 177 15.14 9.08 2.86
N ALA A 178 15.31 7.97 2.15
CA ALA A 178 15.39 7.93 0.69
C ALA A 178 14.16 7.22 0.12
N ALA A 179 13.33 7.95 -0.61
CA ALA A 179 12.19 7.41 -1.34
C ALA A 179 12.40 7.57 -2.86
N PRO A 180 11.71 6.80 -3.72
CA PRO A 180 11.68 7.09 -5.13
C PRO A 180 11.06 8.47 -5.34
N ILE A 181 11.70 9.30 -6.14
CA ILE A 181 11.07 10.51 -6.68
C ILE A 181 10.55 10.07 -8.04
N ASP A 182 9.25 9.90 -8.14
CA ASP A 182 8.61 9.77 -9.45
C ASP A 182 8.74 11.13 -10.13
N THR A 183 9.79 11.28 -10.93
CA THR A 183 9.85 12.39 -11.90
C THR A 183 8.86 12.04 -13.01
N PRO A 184 7.91 12.93 -13.32
CA PRO A 184 6.95 12.73 -14.43
C PRO A 184 7.66 12.61 -15.77
#